data_d5d8460c887fecfd17f317860c66dab9
#
_entry.id   d5d8460c887fecfd17f317860c66dab9
#
_cell.length_a   1.000
_cell.length_b   1.000
_cell.length_c   1.000
_cell.angle_alpha   90.00
_cell.angle_beta   90.00
_cell.angle_gamma   90.00
#
_symmetry.space_group_name_H-M   'P 1'
#
loop_
_entity.id
_entity.type
_entity.pdbx_description
1 polymer ?
#
loop_
_entity_poly.entity_id
_entity_poly.type
_entity_poly.pdbx_seq_one_letter_code
_entity_poly.pdbx_strand_id
1 'polypeptide(L)'
;MPIHDQLRRDRLRTRRFGDQGTAVSQVSETALLHALIDEAQRTLASASHAVVVGSGDDAAVWRPDPAALLVVTQDAVVEGVDYVPGWTRPYLVGRRSLTISLSDIAAMGAEPGWCVVTYCASPDVRYEDLLAVQQGLCDVAAAAGCAVIGGDVSRIDGPLVVDVAAGGSARPGRILRRDAGRAGDVLLVTGTLGRAAAGLRLLAGGHVTAPASDSDRWVAAQLDPAARLGEGCALAELGVTCCGDLSDGLLVDTERTARSSGCAAELWLESVPVDPGLRSLFPDDWPALALAGGEDFELLAAAPRASVPDLVRRWSPGLAPLTVVGQLVAGTGVRLLDRRGGAELPKPAPASRHF
;
A
#
# COMPACT_ATOMS: atom_id res chain seq x y z
N MET A 1 10.83 20.46 12.46
CA MET A 1 9.88 20.94 11.43
C MET A 1 9.41 19.72 10.68
N PRO A 2 8.11 19.43 10.55
CA PRO A 2 7.65 18.24 9.83
C PRO A 2 8.11 18.30 8.36
N ILE A 3 8.54 17.17 7.81
CA ILE A 3 9.00 17.02 6.42
C ILE A 3 7.95 17.55 5.43
N HIS A 4 6.67 17.41 5.72
CA HIS A 4 5.56 17.95 4.93
C HIS A 4 5.57 19.49 4.76
N ASP A 5 6.03 20.25 5.75
CA ASP A 5 6.10 21.72 5.63
C ASP A 5 7.26 22.17 4.75
N GLN A 6 8.35 21.40 4.73
CA GLN A 6 9.48 21.62 3.83
C GLN A 6 9.10 21.28 2.39
N LEU A 7 8.39 20.16 2.19
CA LEU A 7 7.82 19.74 0.91
C LEU A 7 6.82 20.76 0.34
N ARG A 8 6.00 21.42 1.20
CA ARG A 8 5.10 22.51 0.76
C ARG A 8 5.83 23.74 0.26
N ARG A 9 7.01 24.08 0.80
CA ARG A 9 7.79 25.26 0.37
C ARG A 9 8.61 24.99 -0.89
N ASP A 10 9.07 23.76 -1.10
CA ASP A 10 9.81 23.35 -2.30
C ASP A 10 8.90 23.04 -3.49
N ARG A 11 7.58 22.84 -3.28
CA ARG A 11 6.54 22.64 -4.31
C ARG A 11 6.53 23.69 -5.42
N LEU A 12 6.98 24.91 -5.15
CA LEU A 12 7.02 25.99 -6.14
C LEU A 12 8.27 25.97 -7.02
N ARG A 13 9.24 25.05 -6.79
CA ARG A 13 10.54 25.02 -7.48
C ARG A 13 10.88 23.71 -8.18
N THR A 14 10.17 22.61 -7.93
CA THR A 14 10.43 21.34 -8.65
C THR A 14 9.79 21.41 -10.03
N ARG A 15 10.64 21.38 -11.06
CA ARG A 15 10.23 21.20 -12.44
C ARG A 15 9.45 19.87 -12.54
N ARG A 16 8.25 19.92 -13.14
CA ARG A 16 7.51 18.72 -13.54
C ARG A 16 8.41 17.79 -14.37
N PHE A 17 8.09 16.52 -14.43
CA PHE A 17 8.80 15.51 -15.21
C PHE A 17 9.36 16.07 -16.52
N GLY A 18 10.67 16.03 -16.75
CA GLY A 18 11.48 16.43 -17.91
C GLY A 18 10.93 17.48 -18.90
N ASP A 19 11.78 18.41 -19.33
CA ASP A 19 11.40 19.56 -20.18
C ASP A 19 11.11 19.22 -21.67
N GLN A 20 11.17 17.93 -22.09
CA GLN A 20 10.96 17.51 -23.48
C GLN A 20 9.88 16.43 -23.56
N GLY A 21 8.84 16.66 -24.34
CA GLY A 21 7.72 15.75 -24.58
C GLY A 21 6.49 16.50 -25.07
N THR A 22 5.49 15.76 -25.52
CA THR A 22 4.24 16.30 -26.07
C THR A 22 3.24 16.55 -24.96
N ALA A 23 2.76 17.78 -24.76
CA ALA A 23 1.70 18.07 -23.80
C ALA A 23 0.41 17.30 -24.17
N VAL A 24 -0.31 16.78 -23.17
CA VAL A 24 -1.59 16.08 -23.40
C VAL A 24 -2.56 16.94 -24.21
N SER A 25 -2.58 18.25 -23.98
CA SER A 25 -3.39 19.20 -24.75
C SER A 25 -3.07 19.28 -26.24
N GLN A 26 -1.92 18.76 -26.68
CA GLN A 26 -1.49 18.70 -28.09
C GLN A 26 -1.83 17.37 -28.77
N VAL A 27 -2.31 16.39 -28.01
CA VAL A 27 -2.75 15.08 -28.49
C VAL A 27 -4.27 15.08 -28.56
N SER A 28 -4.85 14.46 -29.57
CA SER A 28 -6.31 14.31 -29.60
C SER A 28 -6.77 13.38 -28.48
N GLU A 29 -7.88 13.69 -27.86
CA GLU A 29 -8.50 12.85 -26.81
C GLU A 29 -8.64 11.40 -27.28
N THR A 30 -9.10 11.19 -28.51
CA THR A 30 -9.23 9.85 -29.10
C THR A 30 -7.90 9.10 -29.15
N ALA A 31 -6.80 9.76 -29.53
CA ALA A 31 -5.49 9.11 -29.59
C ALA A 31 -4.96 8.76 -28.19
N LEU A 32 -5.19 9.63 -27.21
CA LEU A 32 -4.85 9.36 -25.82
C LEU A 32 -5.64 8.15 -25.28
N LEU A 33 -6.96 8.16 -25.46
CA LEU A 33 -7.82 7.07 -24.99
C LEU A 33 -7.45 5.72 -25.62
N HIS A 34 -7.21 5.69 -26.95
CA HIS A 34 -6.76 4.46 -27.62
C HIS A 34 -5.47 3.92 -27.02
N ALA A 35 -4.48 4.77 -26.78
CA ALA A 35 -3.21 4.32 -26.20
C ALA A 35 -3.36 3.78 -24.77
N LEU A 36 -4.21 4.39 -23.94
CA LEU A 36 -4.51 3.91 -22.60
C LEU A 36 -5.28 2.57 -22.63
N ILE A 37 -6.23 2.43 -23.54
CA ILE A 37 -7.01 1.21 -23.76
C ILE A 37 -6.11 0.07 -24.24
N ASP A 38 -5.20 0.32 -25.18
CA ASP A 38 -4.28 -0.68 -25.71
C ASP A 38 -3.39 -1.26 -24.59
N GLU A 39 -2.90 -0.41 -23.68
CA GLU A 39 -2.18 -0.87 -22.50
C GLU A 39 -3.07 -1.68 -21.55
N ALA A 40 -4.29 -1.24 -21.29
CA ALA A 40 -5.25 -1.95 -20.43
C ALA A 40 -5.58 -3.35 -20.96
N GLN A 41 -5.73 -3.50 -22.29
CA GLN A 41 -6.04 -4.78 -22.92
C GLN A 41 -4.97 -5.85 -22.67
N ARG A 42 -3.72 -5.48 -22.43
CA ARG A 42 -2.64 -6.42 -22.06
C ARG A 42 -2.94 -7.17 -20.77
N THR A 43 -3.73 -6.60 -19.88
CA THR A 43 -4.08 -7.19 -18.59
C THR A 43 -5.24 -8.20 -18.67
N LEU A 44 -6.02 -8.17 -19.74
CA LEU A 44 -7.23 -9.00 -19.87
C LEU A 44 -6.92 -10.49 -19.92
N ALA A 45 -5.74 -10.89 -20.38
CA ALA A 45 -5.34 -12.29 -20.45
C ALA A 45 -5.36 -12.98 -19.07
N SER A 46 -5.07 -12.25 -18.00
CA SER A 46 -5.03 -12.79 -16.63
C SER A 46 -6.43 -13.07 -16.05
N ALA A 47 -7.47 -12.39 -16.54
CA ALA A 47 -8.85 -12.49 -16.04
C ALA A 47 -9.87 -12.76 -17.15
N SER A 48 -9.44 -13.32 -18.28
CA SER A 48 -10.23 -13.48 -19.51
C SER A 48 -11.56 -14.21 -19.35
N HIS A 49 -11.68 -15.12 -18.37
CA HIS A 49 -12.91 -15.88 -18.11
C HIS A 49 -14.01 -15.04 -17.42
N ALA A 50 -13.64 -13.98 -16.73
CA ALA A 50 -14.57 -13.13 -15.96
C ALA A 50 -14.89 -11.83 -16.70
N VAL A 51 -14.01 -11.31 -17.54
CA VAL A 51 -14.28 -10.12 -18.36
C VAL A 51 -15.12 -10.51 -19.56
N VAL A 52 -16.34 -10.01 -19.63
CA VAL A 52 -17.25 -10.20 -20.76
C VAL A 52 -17.13 -9.04 -21.77
N VAL A 53 -17.02 -7.80 -21.26
CA VAL A 53 -16.69 -6.59 -22.00
C VAL A 53 -15.62 -5.84 -21.23
N GLY A 54 -14.49 -5.56 -21.85
CA GLY A 54 -13.36 -4.84 -21.24
C GLY A 54 -13.36 -3.36 -21.59
N SER A 55 -12.20 -2.73 -21.45
CA SER A 55 -11.97 -1.33 -21.79
C SER A 55 -12.24 -1.05 -23.27
N GLY A 56 -12.92 0.08 -23.58
CA GLY A 56 -13.19 0.54 -24.95
C GLY A 56 -14.67 0.60 -25.32
N ASP A 57 -15.57 0.12 -24.50
CA ASP A 57 -17.03 0.31 -24.58
C ASP A 57 -17.49 1.30 -23.50
N ASP A 58 -18.76 1.73 -23.53
CA ASP A 58 -19.35 2.67 -22.55
C ASP A 58 -19.22 2.17 -21.10
N ALA A 59 -19.22 0.86 -20.88
CA ALA A 59 -19.00 0.22 -19.59
C ALA A 59 -18.40 -1.17 -19.75
N ALA A 60 -17.59 -1.57 -18.75
CA ALA A 60 -17.13 -2.94 -18.65
C ALA A 60 -18.22 -3.88 -18.13
N VAL A 61 -18.18 -5.16 -18.58
CA VAL A 61 -19.07 -6.20 -18.07
C VAL A 61 -18.22 -7.30 -17.43
N TRP A 62 -18.38 -7.46 -16.13
CA TRP A 62 -17.70 -8.46 -15.31
C TRP A 62 -18.66 -9.57 -14.92
N ARG A 63 -18.22 -10.82 -15.03
CA ARG A 63 -18.96 -11.99 -14.54
C ARG A 63 -18.45 -12.36 -13.14
N PRO A 64 -19.21 -12.08 -12.07
CA PRO A 64 -18.80 -12.46 -10.72
C PRO A 64 -18.87 -13.99 -10.54
N ASP A 65 -18.01 -14.52 -9.68
CA ASP A 65 -18.19 -15.89 -9.19
C ASP A 65 -19.38 -15.92 -8.21
N PRO A 66 -20.46 -16.67 -8.50
CA PRO A 66 -21.63 -16.72 -7.63
C PRO A 66 -21.37 -17.39 -6.28
N ALA A 67 -20.25 -18.11 -6.12
CA ALA A 67 -19.84 -18.77 -4.88
C ALA A 67 -18.90 -17.90 -4.01
N ALA A 68 -18.47 -16.73 -4.50
CA ALA A 68 -17.56 -15.82 -3.80
C ALA A 68 -18.28 -14.53 -3.37
N LEU A 69 -17.68 -13.85 -2.40
CA LEU A 69 -18.05 -12.49 -2.02
C LEU A 69 -17.19 -11.48 -2.79
N LEU A 70 -17.81 -10.41 -3.27
CA LEU A 70 -17.10 -9.30 -3.90
C LEU A 70 -16.50 -8.40 -2.83
N VAL A 71 -15.20 -8.14 -2.94
CA VAL A 71 -14.46 -7.15 -2.16
C VAL A 71 -14.20 -5.97 -3.07
N VAL A 72 -14.40 -4.74 -2.59
CA VAL A 72 -14.20 -3.52 -3.36
C VAL A 72 -13.49 -2.49 -2.49
N THR A 73 -12.52 -1.80 -3.08
CA THR A 73 -11.81 -0.67 -2.49
C THR A 73 -11.58 0.43 -3.51
N GLN A 74 -11.16 1.62 -3.05
CA GLN A 74 -10.80 2.75 -3.89
C GLN A 74 -9.78 3.62 -3.17
N ASP A 75 -8.72 4.03 -3.90
CA ASP A 75 -7.68 4.92 -3.43
C ASP A 75 -7.27 5.90 -4.51
N ALA A 76 -6.88 7.11 -4.08
CA ALA A 76 -6.34 8.14 -4.94
C ALA A 76 -4.87 8.43 -4.60
N VAL A 77 -4.05 8.60 -5.64
CA VAL A 77 -2.67 9.09 -5.54
C VAL A 77 -2.59 10.48 -6.14
N VAL A 78 -2.20 11.46 -5.32
CA VAL A 78 -2.20 12.88 -5.66
C VAL A 78 -0.78 13.43 -5.71
N GLU A 79 -0.42 14.04 -6.83
CA GLU A 79 0.87 14.71 -7.00
C GLU A 79 1.12 15.75 -5.91
N GLY A 80 2.29 15.68 -5.30
CA GLY A 80 2.71 16.57 -4.22
C GLY A 80 2.04 16.28 -2.87
N VAL A 81 1.20 15.25 -2.75
CA VAL A 81 0.67 14.71 -1.49
C VAL A 81 1.26 13.33 -1.27
N ASP A 82 0.98 12.39 -2.17
CA ASP A 82 1.37 10.99 -2.06
C ASP A 82 2.68 10.67 -2.79
N TYR A 83 3.10 11.54 -3.68
CA TYR A 83 4.40 11.46 -4.35
C TYR A 83 4.92 12.84 -4.77
N VAL A 84 6.23 12.91 -5.00
CA VAL A 84 6.92 14.13 -5.47
C VAL A 84 7.46 13.87 -6.88
N PRO A 85 7.07 14.66 -7.91
CA PRO A 85 7.48 14.45 -9.30
C PRO A 85 8.99 14.37 -9.52
N GLY A 86 9.79 15.10 -8.75
CA GLY A 86 11.25 15.09 -8.84
C GLY A 86 11.90 13.80 -8.29
N TRP A 87 11.18 13.00 -7.52
CA TRP A 87 11.68 11.77 -6.90
C TRP A 87 11.10 10.51 -7.55
N THR A 88 9.84 10.58 -7.99
CA THR A 88 9.09 9.43 -8.47
C THR A 88 8.92 9.52 -9.99
N ARG A 89 9.37 8.51 -10.72
CA ARG A 89 9.13 8.42 -12.17
C ARG A 89 7.66 8.11 -12.43
N PRO A 90 7.06 8.60 -13.55
CA PRO A 90 5.66 8.36 -13.89
C PRO A 90 5.26 6.88 -13.85
N TYR A 91 6.10 6.00 -14.36
CA TYR A 91 5.90 4.55 -14.31
C TYR A 91 5.70 4.03 -12.88
N LEU A 92 6.48 4.54 -11.91
CA LEU A 92 6.35 4.14 -10.50
C LEU A 92 5.09 4.74 -9.84
N VAL A 93 4.63 5.91 -10.30
CA VAL A 93 3.34 6.47 -9.87
C VAL A 93 2.22 5.50 -10.22
N GLY A 94 2.19 4.98 -11.45
CA GLY A 94 1.20 4.00 -11.88
C GLY A 94 1.26 2.70 -11.08
N ARG A 95 2.46 2.17 -10.87
CA ARG A 95 2.65 0.97 -10.03
C ARG A 95 2.09 1.18 -8.63
N ARG A 96 2.49 2.26 -7.98
CA ARG A 96 2.02 2.63 -6.64
C ARG A 96 0.51 2.78 -6.58
N SER A 97 -0.11 3.45 -7.56
CA SER A 97 -1.55 3.73 -7.55
C SER A 97 -2.41 2.47 -7.48
N LEU A 98 -2.04 1.40 -8.16
CA LEU A 98 -2.76 0.13 -8.03
C LEU A 98 -2.31 -0.66 -6.80
N THR A 99 -1.02 -0.62 -6.44
CA THR A 99 -0.49 -1.39 -5.31
C THR A 99 -1.17 -1.04 -4.00
N ILE A 100 -1.47 0.23 -3.74
CA ILE A 100 -2.15 0.66 -2.50
C ILE A 100 -3.56 0.07 -2.41
N SER A 101 -4.34 0.10 -3.49
CA SER A 101 -5.66 -0.56 -3.53
C SER A 101 -5.55 -2.09 -3.41
N LEU A 102 -4.52 -2.69 -3.99
CA LEU A 102 -4.26 -4.13 -3.82
C LEU A 102 -3.86 -4.49 -2.39
N SER A 103 -3.28 -3.57 -1.62
CA SER A 103 -3.00 -3.74 -0.19
C SER A 103 -4.29 -3.94 0.62
N ASP A 104 -5.33 -3.18 0.33
CA ASP A 104 -6.65 -3.38 0.94
C ASP A 104 -7.25 -4.73 0.57
N ILE A 105 -7.17 -5.14 -0.71
CA ILE A 105 -7.62 -6.46 -1.15
C ILE A 105 -6.87 -7.56 -0.38
N ALA A 106 -5.55 -7.43 -0.22
CA ALA A 106 -4.74 -8.35 0.57
C ALA A 106 -5.16 -8.39 2.04
N ALA A 107 -5.41 -7.22 2.65
CA ALA A 107 -5.85 -7.09 4.04
C ALA A 107 -7.20 -7.78 4.32
N MET A 108 -8.03 -7.92 3.28
CA MET A 108 -9.30 -8.66 3.34
C MET A 108 -9.15 -10.16 3.05
N GLY A 109 -7.94 -10.64 2.73
CA GLY A 109 -7.70 -12.05 2.34
C GLY A 109 -8.34 -12.41 1.01
N ALA A 110 -8.49 -11.44 0.11
CA ALA A 110 -9.14 -11.59 -1.18
C ALA A 110 -8.12 -11.70 -2.33
N GLU A 111 -8.55 -12.34 -3.41
CA GLU A 111 -7.83 -12.39 -4.67
C GLU A 111 -8.31 -11.24 -5.57
N PRO A 112 -7.41 -10.41 -6.13
CA PRO A 112 -7.81 -9.34 -7.03
C PRO A 112 -8.42 -9.90 -8.32
N GLY A 113 -9.29 -9.12 -8.96
CA GLY A 113 -9.95 -9.53 -10.21
C GLY A 113 -9.94 -8.42 -11.25
N TRP A 114 -10.30 -7.21 -10.87
CA TRP A 114 -10.42 -6.09 -11.80
C TRP A 114 -10.09 -4.76 -11.12
N CYS A 115 -9.75 -3.77 -11.94
CA CYS A 115 -9.73 -2.37 -11.54
C CYS A 115 -10.21 -1.46 -12.66
N VAL A 116 -10.62 -0.25 -12.27
CA VAL A 116 -10.86 0.89 -13.14
C VAL A 116 -10.03 2.07 -12.65
N VAL A 117 -9.56 2.93 -13.57
CA VAL A 117 -8.66 4.03 -13.22
C VAL A 117 -9.13 5.35 -13.81
N THR A 118 -9.18 6.39 -12.99
CA THR A 118 -9.46 7.76 -13.43
C THR A 118 -8.20 8.61 -13.32
N TYR A 119 -7.86 9.28 -14.42
CA TYR A 119 -6.81 10.28 -14.49
C TYR A 119 -7.41 11.68 -14.50
N CYS A 120 -7.14 12.48 -13.48
CA CYS A 120 -7.40 13.91 -13.51
C CYS A 120 -6.08 14.62 -13.78
N ALA A 121 -5.92 15.19 -14.98
CA ALA A 121 -4.65 15.72 -15.45
C ALA A 121 -4.74 17.18 -15.91
N SER A 122 -3.70 17.97 -15.60
CA SER A 122 -3.53 19.31 -16.17
C SER A 122 -3.19 19.19 -17.67
N PRO A 123 -3.60 20.15 -18.51
CA PRO A 123 -3.25 20.19 -19.94
C PRO A 123 -1.76 20.13 -20.24
N ASP A 124 -0.92 20.52 -19.26
CA ASP A 124 0.53 20.56 -19.38
C ASP A 124 1.22 19.22 -18.99
N VAL A 125 0.47 18.24 -18.50
CA VAL A 125 1.00 16.88 -18.27
C VAL A 125 1.43 16.31 -19.60
N ARG A 126 2.60 15.67 -19.65
CA ARG A 126 3.08 15.08 -20.91
C ARG A 126 2.33 13.77 -21.18
N TYR A 127 2.02 13.59 -22.44
CA TYR A 127 1.38 12.37 -22.96
C TYR A 127 2.20 11.12 -22.61
N GLU A 128 3.53 11.20 -22.79
CA GLU A 128 4.45 10.09 -22.49
C GLU A 128 4.48 9.75 -20.99
N ASP A 129 4.32 10.73 -20.11
CA ASP A 129 4.26 10.51 -18.67
C ASP A 129 2.96 9.79 -18.27
N LEU A 130 1.83 10.22 -18.86
CA LEU A 130 0.55 9.57 -18.58
C LEU A 130 0.53 8.12 -19.09
N LEU A 131 1.12 7.87 -20.27
CA LEU A 131 1.31 6.50 -20.75
C LEU A 131 2.22 5.68 -19.85
N ALA A 132 3.31 6.25 -19.34
CA ALA A 132 4.18 5.55 -18.41
C ALA A 132 3.48 5.23 -17.11
N VAL A 133 2.60 6.12 -16.60
CA VAL A 133 1.72 5.82 -15.45
C VAL A 133 0.83 4.61 -15.77
N GLN A 134 0.13 4.63 -16.91
CA GLN A 134 -0.72 3.51 -17.33
C GLN A 134 0.06 2.21 -17.45
N GLN A 135 1.25 2.22 -18.06
CA GLN A 135 2.11 1.05 -18.19
C GLN A 135 2.49 0.47 -16.83
N GLY A 136 2.93 1.32 -15.87
CA GLY A 136 3.26 0.89 -14.52
C GLY A 136 2.09 0.24 -13.80
N LEU A 137 0.89 0.82 -13.93
CA LEU A 137 -0.34 0.28 -13.38
C LEU A 137 -0.69 -1.08 -14.01
N CYS A 138 -0.63 -1.18 -15.35
CA CYS A 138 -0.91 -2.43 -16.07
C CYS A 138 0.08 -3.55 -15.74
N ASP A 139 1.35 -3.25 -15.51
CA ASP A 139 2.35 -4.26 -15.13
C ASP A 139 2.06 -4.82 -13.72
N VAL A 140 1.63 -3.99 -12.77
CA VAL A 140 1.16 -4.46 -11.45
C VAL A 140 -0.12 -5.29 -11.61
N ALA A 141 -1.08 -4.82 -12.42
CA ALA A 141 -2.33 -5.51 -12.67
C ALA A 141 -2.09 -6.92 -13.24
N ALA A 142 -1.25 -7.03 -14.27
CA ALA A 142 -0.90 -8.30 -14.89
C ALA A 142 -0.21 -9.26 -13.91
N ALA A 143 0.73 -8.76 -13.09
CA ALA A 143 1.42 -9.55 -12.08
C ALA A 143 0.48 -10.05 -10.97
N ALA A 144 -0.54 -9.27 -10.63
CA ALA A 144 -1.53 -9.59 -9.60
C ALA A 144 -2.71 -10.42 -10.12
N GLY A 145 -2.80 -10.73 -11.42
CA GLY A 145 -3.98 -11.37 -12.00
C GLY A 145 -5.22 -10.46 -12.04
N CYS A 146 -5.02 -9.15 -12.01
CA CYS A 146 -6.05 -8.11 -12.04
C CYS A 146 -6.20 -7.57 -13.45
N ALA A 147 -7.43 -7.40 -13.95
CA ALA A 147 -7.69 -6.79 -15.24
C ALA A 147 -8.02 -5.30 -15.10
N VAL A 148 -7.41 -4.45 -15.91
CA VAL A 148 -7.82 -3.04 -16.08
C VAL A 148 -8.99 -3.02 -17.06
N ILE A 149 -10.21 -2.91 -16.54
CA ILE A 149 -11.43 -3.10 -17.34
C ILE A 149 -12.10 -1.80 -17.78
N GLY A 150 -11.63 -0.64 -17.31
CA GLY A 150 -12.19 0.66 -17.69
C GLY A 150 -11.48 1.81 -17.00
N GLY A 151 -11.99 3.00 -17.22
CA GLY A 151 -11.48 4.22 -16.60
C GLY A 151 -11.97 5.48 -17.27
N ASP A 152 -11.43 6.61 -16.83
CA ASP A 152 -11.77 7.94 -17.36
C ASP A 152 -10.52 8.83 -17.39
N VAL A 153 -10.57 9.87 -18.26
CA VAL A 153 -9.56 10.93 -18.30
C VAL A 153 -10.27 12.28 -18.25
N SER A 154 -10.03 13.02 -17.18
CA SER A 154 -10.64 14.32 -16.97
C SER A 154 -9.59 15.43 -16.85
N ARG A 155 -9.88 16.58 -17.45
CA ARG A 155 -9.04 17.78 -17.31
C ARG A 155 -9.28 18.48 -15.99
N ILE A 156 -8.19 18.85 -15.32
CA ILE A 156 -8.23 19.73 -14.13
C ILE A 156 -7.16 20.82 -14.23
N ASP A 157 -7.35 21.91 -13.51
CA ASP A 157 -6.30 22.94 -13.30
C ASP A 157 -5.65 22.62 -11.92
N GLY A 158 -4.73 21.65 -11.89
CA GLY A 158 -4.17 21.20 -10.62
C GLY A 158 -3.14 20.06 -10.77
N PRO A 159 -2.83 19.38 -9.67
CA PRO A 159 -1.91 18.25 -9.66
C PRO A 159 -2.47 17.06 -10.45
N LEU A 160 -1.60 16.19 -10.93
CA LEU A 160 -2.05 14.89 -11.45
C LEU A 160 -2.66 14.07 -10.30
N VAL A 161 -3.87 13.56 -10.53
CA VAL A 161 -4.54 12.61 -9.65
C VAL A 161 -4.75 11.31 -10.41
N VAL A 162 -4.37 10.22 -9.78
CA VAL A 162 -4.64 8.85 -10.27
C VAL A 162 -5.53 8.17 -9.25
N ASP A 163 -6.79 7.98 -9.56
CA ASP A 163 -7.78 7.34 -8.71
C ASP A 163 -8.08 5.93 -9.22
N VAL A 164 -7.97 4.93 -8.37
CA VAL A 164 -8.14 3.52 -8.72
C VAL A 164 -9.21 2.89 -7.84
N ALA A 165 -10.30 2.43 -8.45
CA ALA A 165 -11.21 1.51 -7.80
C ALA A 165 -10.83 0.08 -8.21
N ALA A 166 -10.67 -0.81 -7.23
CA ALA A 166 -10.30 -2.20 -7.44
C ALA A 166 -11.32 -3.16 -6.81
N GLY A 167 -11.53 -4.28 -7.47
CA GLY A 167 -12.40 -5.34 -6.99
C GLY A 167 -11.69 -6.69 -6.98
N GLY A 168 -12.04 -7.49 -5.98
CA GLY A 168 -11.51 -8.83 -5.80
C GLY A 168 -12.59 -9.79 -5.29
N SER A 169 -12.23 -11.04 -5.12
CA SER A 169 -13.13 -12.06 -4.62
C SER A 169 -12.56 -12.77 -3.39
N ALA A 170 -13.43 -13.07 -2.43
CA ALA A 170 -13.09 -13.83 -1.25
C ALA A 170 -14.08 -14.95 -1.01
N ARG A 171 -13.63 -16.09 -0.48
CA ARG A 171 -14.52 -17.21 -0.12
C ARG A 171 -15.37 -16.84 1.09
N PRO A 172 -16.68 -17.14 1.10
CA PRO A 172 -17.51 -16.98 2.28
C PRO A 172 -16.90 -17.67 3.50
N GLY A 173 -16.84 -16.96 4.64
CA GLY A 173 -16.23 -17.44 5.87
C GLY A 173 -14.70 -17.37 5.93
N ARG A 174 -14.05 -16.80 4.91
CA ARG A 174 -12.61 -16.61 4.84
C ARG A 174 -12.18 -15.13 4.76
N ILE A 175 -13.11 -14.19 4.91
CA ILE A 175 -12.82 -12.77 4.92
C ILE A 175 -12.06 -12.40 6.19
N LEU A 176 -10.97 -11.69 6.03
CA LEU A 176 -10.25 -11.03 7.11
C LEU A 176 -10.91 -9.69 7.43
N ARG A 177 -10.98 -9.31 8.70
CA ARG A 177 -11.65 -8.07 9.12
C ARG A 177 -10.90 -7.44 10.29
N ARG A 178 -10.78 -6.13 10.31
CA ARG A 178 -10.15 -5.38 11.41
C ARG A 178 -10.89 -5.52 12.75
N ASP A 179 -12.19 -5.80 12.74
CA ASP A 179 -13.05 -5.89 13.91
C ASP A 179 -13.21 -7.30 14.49
N ALA A 180 -12.47 -8.28 13.95
CA ALA A 180 -12.59 -9.67 14.37
C ALA A 180 -11.61 -10.09 15.48
N GLY A 181 -10.75 -9.18 15.95
CA GLY A 181 -9.78 -9.44 17.03
C GLY A 181 -10.46 -9.58 18.39
N ARG A 182 -9.79 -10.29 19.30
CA ARG A 182 -10.25 -10.52 20.67
C ARG A 182 -9.15 -10.28 21.67
N ALA A 183 -9.49 -9.84 22.87
CA ALA A 183 -8.52 -9.77 23.97
C ALA A 183 -7.89 -11.14 24.22
N GLY A 184 -6.56 -11.19 24.25
CA GLY A 184 -5.77 -12.43 24.35
C GLY A 184 -5.16 -12.88 23.01
N ASP A 185 -5.63 -12.36 21.87
CA ASP A 185 -5.00 -12.62 20.58
C ASP A 185 -3.64 -11.93 20.52
N VAL A 186 -2.68 -12.56 19.84
CA VAL A 186 -1.38 -11.95 19.55
C VAL A 186 -1.46 -11.18 18.23
N LEU A 187 -0.72 -10.08 18.17
CA LEU A 187 -0.54 -9.27 16.98
C LEU A 187 0.67 -9.77 16.20
N LEU A 188 0.48 -9.98 14.91
CA LEU A 188 1.52 -10.43 13.98
C LEU A 188 1.63 -9.44 12.84
N VAL A 189 2.84 -9.18 12.37
CA VAL A 189 3.09 -8.39 11.16
C VAL A 189 3.85 -9.21 10.13
N THR A 190 3.59 -8.96 8.86
CA THR A 190 4.38 -9.50 7.75
C THR A 190 5.61 -8.62 7.50
N GLY A 191 6.64 -9.19 6.92
CA GLY A 191 7.79 -8.48 6.38
C GLY A 191 8.59 -7.67 7.40
N THR A 192 8.96 -6.46 7.01
CA THR A 192 9.87 -5.58 7.76
C THR A 192 9.38 -4.14 7.70
N LEU A 193 9.31 -3.47 8.84
CA LEU A 193 8.75 -2.12 8.96
C LEU A 193 9.81 -1.02 8.93
N GLY A 194 9.39 0.18 8.54
CA GLY A 194 10.16 1.42 8.54
C GLY A 194 11.05 1.63 7.32
N ARG A 195 11.05 0.70 6.34
CA ARG A 195 11.84 0.87 5.11
C ARG A 195 11.32 2.02 4.26
N ALA A 196 10.02 2.12 4.09
CA ALA A 196 9.41 3.20 3.32
C ALA A 196 9.72 4.57 3.93
N ALA A 197 9.55 4.72 5.25
CA ALA A 197 9.87 5.95 5.96
C ALA A 197 11.37 6.32 5.89
N ALA A 198 12.27 5.34 5.95
CA ALA A 198 13.70 5.56 5.76
C ALA A 198 14.01 6.03 4.33
N GLY A 199 13.39 5.41 3.32
CA GLY A 199 13.49 5.82 1.93
C GLY A 199 13.01 7.24 1.70
N LEU A 200 11.86 7.61 2.26
CA LEU A 200 11.34 8.98 2.22
C LEU A 200 12.32 9.98 2.84
N ARG A 201 12.91 9.63 3.98
CA ARG A 201 13.90 10.48 4.65
C ARG A 201 15.17 10.70 3.80
N LEU A 202 15.62 9.67 3.09
CA LEU A 202 16.74 9.78 2.15
C LEU A 202 16.38 10.68 0.95
N LEU A 203 15.23 10.48 0.35
CA LEU A 203 14.73 11.29 -0.78
C LEU A 203 14.56 12.76 -0.40
N ALA A 204 14.15 13.05 0.82
CA ALA A 204 14.02 14.41 1.34
C ALA A 204 15.37 15.11 1.64
N GLY A 205 16.49 14.52 1.28
CA GLY A 205 17.81 15.10 1.45
C GLY A 205 18.40 14.93 2.84
N GLY A 206 17.98 13.88 3.56
CA GLY A 206 18.63 13.50 4.82
C GLY A 206 20.08 13.08 4.54
N HIS A 207 21.05 13.81 5.12
CA HIS A 207 22.49 13.51 5.01
C HIS A 207 22.84 12.23 5.80
N VAL A 208 22.38 11.08 5.33
CA VAL A 208 22.74 9.79 5.90
C VAL A 208 23.54 9.03 4.88
N THR A 209 24.80 8.76 5.22
CA THR A 209 25.67 7.91 4.41
C THR A 209 25.32 6.45 4.67
N ALA A 210 24.27 5.96 4.02
CA ALA A 210 23.92 4.54 4.03
C ALA A 210 24.77 3.80 2.99
N PRO A 211 25.08 2.50 3.21
CA PRO A 211 25.58 1.65 2.14
C PRO A 211 24.60 1.69 0.95
N ALA A 212 25.12 1.73 -0.28
CA ALA A 212 24.29 1.88 -1.49
C ALA A 212 23.15 0.82 -1.56
N SER A 213 23.45 -0.43 -1.18
CA SER A 213 22.45 -1.51 -1.14
C SER A 213 21.29 -1.26 -0.18
N ASP A 214 21.53 -0.60 0.95
CA ASP A 214 20.49 -0.28 1.93
C ASP A 214 19.68 0.93 1.47
N SER A 215 20.33 1.98 0.97
CA SER A 215 19.67 3.16 0.41
C SER A 215 18.74 2.79 -0.73
N ASP A 216 19.23 1.99 -1.68
CA ASP A 216 18.44 1.57 -2.85
C ASP A 216 17.22 0.75 -2.43
N ARG A 217 17.37 -0.15 -1.45
CA ARG A 217 16.27 -0.97 -0.93
C ARG A 217 15.22 -0.13 -0.21
N TRP A 218 15.63 0.86 0.59
CA TRP A 218 14.69 1.72 1.31
C TRP A 218 14.00 2.71 0.38
N VAL A 219 14.74 3.30 -0.57
CA VAL A 219 14.14 4.16 -1.60
C VAL A 219 13.16 3.36 -2.46
N ALA A 220 13.51 2.13 -2.83
CA ALA A 220 12.59 1.25 -3.56
C ALA A 220 11.32 0.94 -2.75
N ALA A 221 11.44 0.68 -1.43
CA ALA A 221 10.27 0.44 -0.58
C ALA A 221 9.31 1.64 -0.54
N GLN A 222 9.84 2.87 -0.60
CA GLN A 222 9.02 4.09 -0.67
C GLN A 222 8.40 4.32 -2.05
N LEU A 223 9.15 4.12 -3.13
CA LEU A 223 8.72 4.49 -4.47
C LEU A 223 7.94 3.39 -5.20
N ASP A 224 8.20 2.12 -4.88
CA ASP A 224 7.62 0.93 -5.51
C ASP A 224 7.22 -0.11 -4.44
N PRO A 225 6.24 0.19 -3.59
CA PRO A 225 5.78 -0.74 -2.57
C PRO A 225 5.18 -2.02 -3.18
N ALA A 226 5.03 -3.07 -2.38
CA ALA A 226 4.46 -4.34 -2.81
C ALA A 226 3.27 -4.72 -1.91
N ALA A 227 2.11 -5.00 -2.52
CA ALA A 227 0.96 -5.52 -1.79
C ALA A 227 1.19 -6.99 -1.37
N ARG A 228 0.74 -7.35 -0.17
CA ARG A 228 0.91 -8.68 0.46
C ARG A 228 -0.23 -9.64 0.11
N LEU A 229 -0.55 -9.77 -1.19
CA LEU A 229 -1.68 -10.58 -1.67
C LEU A 229 -1.58 -12.05 -1.26
N GLY A 230 -0.40 -12.66 -1.46
CA GLY A 230 -0.16 -14.06 -1.08
C GLY A 230 -0.27 -14.28 0.43
N GLU A 231 0.24 -13.32 1.22
CA GLU A 231 0.19 -13.35 2.68
C GLU A 231 -1.26 -13.21 3.18
N GLY A 232 -2.05 -12.30 2.59
CA GLY A 232 -3.45 -12.10 2.93
C GLY A 232 -4.27 -13.37 2.68
N CYS A 233 -4.15 -13.96 1.50
CA CYS A 233 -4.80 -15.24 1.16
C CYS A 233 -4.34 -16.36 2.12
N ALA A 234 -3.05 -16.47 2.41
CA ALA A 234 -2.52 -17.48 3.32
C ALA A 234 -3.07 -17.32 4.76
N LEU A 235 -3.15 -16.09 5.28
CA LEU A 235 -3.76 -15.81 6.57
C LEU A 235 -5.22 -16.29 6.62
N ALA A 236 -6.00 -15.98 5.58
CA ALA A 236 -7.40 -16.40 5.47
C ALA A 236 -7.54 -17.93 5.39
N GLU A 237 -6.70 -18.60 4.60
CA GLU A 237 -6.68 -20.07 4.49
C GLU A 237 -6.27 -20.77 5.77
N LEU A 238 -5.38 -20.18 6.54
CA LEU A 238 -4.91 -20.67 7.83
C LEU A 238 -5.88 -20.38 8.97
N GLY A 239 -7.03 -19.75 8.69
CA GLY A 239 -8.11 -19.52 9.66
C GLY A 239 -7.93 -18.29 10.53
N VAL A 240 -7.02 -17.39 10.18
CA VAL A 240 -6.99 -16.04 10.76
C VAL A 240 -8.27 -15.30 10.33
N THR A 241 -8.81 -14.50 11.22
CA THR A 241 -10.04 -13.73 10.96
C THR A 241 -9.83 -12.23 11.08
N CYS A 242 -8.81 -11.79 11.82
CA CYS A 242 -8.53 -10.38 12.04
C CYS A 242 -7.27 -9.96 11.29
N CYS A 243 -7.42 -8.99 10.39
CA CYS A 243 -6.31 -8.40 9.64
C CYS A 243 -6.67 -6.98 9.18
N GLY A 244 -5.64 -6.19 8.91
CA GLY A 244 -5.63 -4.91 8.22
C GLY A 244 -4.26 -4.69 7.60
N ASP A 245 -4.13 -3.78 6.66
CA ASP A 245 -2.83 -3.36 6.14
C ASP A 245 -2.19 -2.26 7.03
N LEU A 246 -0.90 -2.03 6.82
CA LEU A 246 -0.08 -1.01 7.49
C LEU A 246 0.20 0.13 6.51
N SER A 247 -0.71 1.08 6.42
CA SER A 247 -0.62 2.27 5.56
C SER A 247 -0.20 3.53 6.33
N ASP A 248 -0.70 3.72 7.56
CA ASP A 248 -0.39 4.90 8.40
C ASP A 248 0.66 4.63 9.49
N GLY A 249 1.15 3.41 9.54
CA GLY A 249 2.16 2.95 10.49
C GLY A 249 1.63 2.10 11.62
N LEU A 250 2.50 1.27 12.19
CA LEU A 250 2.13 0.23 13.13
C LEU A 250 1.31 0.74 14.32
N LEU A 251 1.62 1.91 14.88
CA LEU A 251 0.87 2.48 16.00
C LEU A 251 -0.56 2.85 15.64
N VAL A 252 -0.73 3.56 14.52
CA VAL A 252 -2.04 4.05 14.09
C VAL A 252 -2.94 2.89 13.67
N ASP A 253 -2.42 1.97 12.87
CA ASP A 253 -3.18 0.84 12.35
C ASP A 253 -3.46 -0.21 13.42
N THR A 254 -2.57 -0.36 14.41
CA THR A 254 -2.87 -1.15 15.63
C THR A 254 -3.99 -0.51 16.43
N GLU A 255 -4.01 0.81 16.58
CA GLU A 255 -5.09 1.52 17.30
C GLU A 255 -6.43 1.37 16.60
N ARG A 256 -6.45 1.45 15.26
CA ARG A 256 -7.65 1.20 14.45
C ARG A 256 -8.18 -0.22 14.65
N THR A 257 -7.29 -1.22 14.55
CA THR A 257 -7.63 -2.64 14.71
C THR A 257 -8.14 -2.93 16.12
N ALA A 258 -7.43 -2.46 17.15
CA ALA A 258 -7.82 -2.65 18.55
C ALA A 258 -9.18 -2.00 18.84
N ARG A 259 -9.37 -0.74 18.39
CA ARG A 259 -10.64 -0.01 18.58
C ARG A 259 -11.80 -0.69 17.85
N SER A 260 -11.62 -1.11 16.61
CA SER A 260 -12.64 -1.82 15.83
C SER A 260 -13.03 -3.15 16.48
N SER A 261 -12.08 -3.81 17.14
CA SER A 261 -12.25 -5.08 17.86
C SER A 261 -12.76 -4.90 19.31
N GLY A 262 -13.00 -3.65 19.78
CA GLY A 262 -13.41 -3.38 21.16
C GLY A 262 -12.33 -3.72 22.20
N CYS A 263 -11.05 -3.62 21.82
CA CYS A 263 -9.89 -4.00 22.62
C CYS A 263 -8.94 -2.81 22.80
N ALA A 264 -7.98 -2.97 23.70
CA ALA A 264 -6.71 -2.27 23.74
C ALA A 264 -5.62 -3.13 23.09
N ALA A 265 -4.44 -2.55 22.85
CA ALA A 265 -3.29 -3.29 22.35
C ALA A 265 -2.02 -2.98 23.15
N GLU A 266 -1.12 -3.95 23.21
CA GLU A 266 0.25 -3.80 23.67
C GLU A 266 1.19 -4.18 22.53
N LEU A 267 2.08 -3.25 22.16
CA LEU A 267 3.15 -3.48 21.19
C LEU A 267 4.48 -3.64 21.94
N TRP A 268 5.34 -4.52 21.46
CA TRP A 268 6.64 -4.82 22.04
C TRP A 268 7.74 -4.35 21.11
N LEU A 269 8.42 -3.25 21.46
CA LEU A 269 9.41 -2.59 20.60
C LEU A 269 10.53 -3.53 20.14
N GLU A 270 11.05 -4.36 21.04
CA GLU A 270 12.12 -5.32 20.71
C GLU A 270 11.70 -6.35 19.65
N SER A 271 10.38 -6.65 19.57
CA SER A 271 9.84 -7.66 18.66
C SER A 271 9.49 -7.10 17.28
N VAL A 272 9.51 -5.77 17.10
CA VAL A 272 9.19 -5.15 15.81
C VAL A 272 10.26 -5.51 14.77
N PRO A 273 9.88 -6.16 13.67
CA PRO A 273 10.84 -6.55 12.64
C PRO A 273 11.29 -5.31 11.85
N VAL A 274 12.54 -4.93 12.01
CA VAL A 274 13.16 -3.80 11.30
C VAL A 274 14.41 -4.27 10.57
N ASP A 275 14.72 -3.58 9.49
CA ASP A 275 15.97 -3.79 8.78
C ASP A 275 17.17 -3.50 9.70
N PRO A 276 18.16 -4.40 9.80
CA PRO A 276 19.34 -4.18 10.64
C PRO A 276 20.09 -2.88 10.32
N GLY A 277 20.17 -2.51 9.03
CA GLY A 277 20.76 -1.25 8.59
C GLY A 277 20.04 -0.03 9.13
N LEU A 278 18.72 -0.13 9.28
CA LEU A 278 17.89 0.96 9.82
C LEU A 278 18.23 1.26 11.29
N ARG A 279 18.42 0.23 12.11
CA ARG A 279 18.88 0.40 13.52
C ARG A 279 20.27 0.99 13.60
N SER A 280 21.16 0.62 12.68
CA SER A 280 22.55 1.10 12.67
C SER A 280 22.67 2.56 12.25
N LEU A 281 21.88 2.97 11.25
CA LEU A 281 21.97 4.31 10.65
C LEU A 281 21.10 5.36 11.36
N PHE A 282 20.02 4.91 12.00
CA PHE A 282 19.10 5.76 12.72
C PHE A 282 18.92 5.26 14.17
N PRO A 283 20.00 5.18 14.98
CA PRO A 283 19.95 4.52 16.29
C PRO A 283 18.89 5.11 17.23
N ASP A 284 18.67 6.42 17.16
CA ASP A 284 17.69 7.12 18.00
C ASP A 284 16.31 7.22 17.33
N ASP A 285 16.24 7.21 16.00
CA ASP A 285 15.01 7.49 15.22
C ASP A 285 14.34 6.23 14.68
N TRP A 286 15.02 5.08 14.62
CA TRP A 286 14.45 3.86 14.06
C TRP A 286 13.11 3.46 14.67
N PRO A 287 12.84 3.69 15.98
CA PRO A 287 11.52 3.38 16.52
C PRO A 287 10.41 4.22 15.89
N ALA A 288 10.69 5.51 15.64
CA ALA A 288 9.72 6.40 14.98
C ALA A 288 9.50 5.99 13.52
N LEU A 289 10.57 5.64 12.79
CA LEU A 289 10.46 5.17 11.40
C LEU A 289 9.64 3.89 11.29
N ALA A 290 9.85 2.91 12.20
CA ALA A 290 9.18 1.62 12.15
C ALA A 290 7.75 1.64 12.73
N LEU A 291 7.48 2.50 13.71
CA LEU A 291 6.20 2.50 14.42
C LEU A 291 5.20 3.53 13.86
N ALA A 292 5.70 4.63 13.32
CA ALA A 292 4.91 5.79 12.91
C ALA A 292 5.21 6.27 11.49
N GLY A 293 6.06 5.58 10.75
CA GLY A 293 6.51 6.03 9.42
C GLY A 293 5.46 5.90 8.32
N GLY A 294 4.66 4.87 8.39
CA GLY A 294 3.63 4.55 7.37
C GLY A 294 4.20 4.02 6.05
N GLU A 295 3.29 3.70 5.15
CA GLU A 295 3.54 3.29 3.75
C GLU A 295 4.38 2.02 3.56
N ASP A 296 4.50 1.17 4.59
CA ASP A 296 5.17 -0.12 4.45
C ASP A 296 4.30 -1.15 3.70
N PHE A 297 2.97 -0.97 3.68
CA PHE A 297 1.97 -1.86 3.04
C PHE A 297 2.16 -3.34 3.40
N GLU A 298 2.61 -3.58 4.62
CA GLU A 298 2.62 -4.89 5.25
C GLU A 298 1.25 -5.19 5.86
N LEU A 299 1.02 -6.41 6.35
CA LEU A 299 -0.23 -6.79 7.02
C LEU A 299 -0.04 -6.87 8.52
N LEU A 300 -1.03 -6.37 9.25
CA LEU A 300 -1.20 -6.53 10.69
C LEU A 300 -2.36 -7.50 10.95
N ALA A 301 -2.05 -8.68 11.45
CA ALA A 301 -3.04 -9.69 11.80
C ALA A 301 -3.16 -9.89 13.31
N ALA A 302 -4.32 -10.34 13.76
CA ALA A 302 -4.49 -10.84 15.14
C ALA A 302 -5.00 -12.28 15.12
N ALA A 303 -4.41 -13.13 15.97
CA ALA A 303 -4.76 -14.54 16.04
C ALA A 303 -4.67 -15.08 17.48
N PRO A 304 -5.48 -16.09 17.81
CA PRO A 304 -5.37 -16.75 19.13
C PRO A 304 -3.94 -17.25 19.37
N ARG A 305 -3.39 -16.96 20.54
CA ARG A 305 -2.02 -17.36 20.91
C ARG A 305 -1.74 -18.84 20.66
N ALA A 306 -2.73 -19.69 20.93
CA ALA A 306 -2.62 -21.14 20.76
C ALA A 306 -2.48 -21.57 19.29
N SER A 307 -2.96 -20.79 18.33
CA SER A 307 -2.89 -21.09 16.89
C SER A 307 -1.55 -20.70 16.25
N VAL A 308 -0.76 -19.82 16.91
CA VAL A 308 0.49 -19.26 16.31
C VAL A 308 1.53 -20.34 15.95
N PRO A 309 1.81 -21.39 16.76
CA PRO A 309 2.76 -22.42 16.36
C PRO A 309 2.35 -23.16 15.10
N ASP A 310 1.05 -23.42 14.91
CA ASP A 310 0.52 -24.07 13.69
C ASP A 310 0.57 -23.12 12.50
N LEU A 311 0.21 -21.86 12.71
CA LEU A 311 0.29 -20.81 11.69
C LEU A 311 1.73 -20.69 11.15
N VAL A 312 2.72 -20.55 12.04
CA VAL A 312 4.14 -20.41 11.65
C VAL A 312 4.64 -21.68 10.94
N ARG A 313 4.26 -22.85 11.43
CA ARG A 313 4.67 -24.13 10.80
C ARG A 313 4.12 -24.25 9.37
N ARG A 314 2.90 -23.79 9.11
CA ARG A 314 2.22 -23.87 7.80
C ARG A 314 2.48 -22.65 6.92
N TRP A 315 3.15 -21.62 7.45
CA TRP A 315 3.49 -20.43 6.68
C TRP A 315 4.48 -20.77 5.57
N SER A 316 4.15 -20.40 4.32
CA SER A 316 4.99 -20.72 3.18
C SER A 316 6.33 -19.97 3.21
N PRO A 317 7.46 -20.65 2.95
CA PRO A 317 8.78 -19.97 2.89
C PRO A 317 8.92 -18.92 1.79
N GLY A 318 8.02 -18.94 0.79
CA GLY A 318 8.00 -17.94 -0.29
C GLY A 318 7.29 -16.63 0.07
N LEU A 319 6.59 -16.59 1.21
CA LEU A 319 5.91 -15.40 1.70
C LEU A 319 6.85 -14.56 2.58
N ALA A 320 6.50 -13.29 2.77
CA ALA A 320 7.20 -12.41 3.70
C ALA A 320 7.17 -13.02 5.12
N PRO A 321 8.23 -12.88 5.93
CA PRO A 321 8.26 -13.40 7.29
C PRO A 321 7.09 -12.89 8.13
N LEU A 322 6.54 -13.74 9.00
CA LEU A 322 5.47 -13.40 9.93
C LEU A 322 6.04 -13.31 11.35
N THR A 323 5.90 -12.15 11.99
CA THR A 323 6.53 -11.84 13.28
C THR A 323 5.49 -11.42 14.31
N VAL A 324 5.53 -12.00 15.51
CA VAL A 324 4.69 -11.58 16.65
C VAL A 324 5.27 -10.30 17.25
N VAL A 325 4.47 -9.23 17.29
CA VAL A 325 4.90 -7.89 17.73
C VAL A 325 4.15 -7.36 18.95
N GLY A 326 3.09 -8.07 19.39
CA GLY A 326 2.26 -7.57 20.47
C GLY A 326 1.09 -8.49 20.80
N GLN A 327 0.09 -7.92 21.44
CA GLN A 327 -1.17 -8.60 21.76
C GLN A 327 -2.33 -7.64 21.92
N LEU A 328 -3.53 -8.11 21.65
CA LEU A 328 -4.78 -7.44 22.03
C LEU A 328 -5.08 -7.76 23.52
N VAL A 329 -5.52 -6.74 24.26
CA VAL A 329 -5.86 -6.86 25.67
C VAL A 329 -7.21 -6.19 25.97
N ALA A 330 -7.82 -6.45 27.11
CA ALA A 330 -9.00 -5.74 27.54
C ALA A 330 -8.69 -4.25 27.79
N GLY A 331 -9.59 -3.36 27.39
CA GLY A 331 -9.45 -1.91 27.58
C GLY A 331 -9.49 -1.13 26.28
N THR A 332 -8.87 0.05 26.26
CA THR A 332 -8.83 0.96 25.11
C THR A 332 -7.44 1.53 24.90
N GLY A 333 -7.12 1.90 23.64
CA GLY A 333 -5.86 2.51 23.24
C GLY A 333 -4.73 1.51 23.03
N VAL A 334 -3.55 2.04 22.72
CA VAL A 334 -2.32 1.27 22.46
C VAL A 334 -1.26 1.65 23.48
N ARG A 335 -0.61 0.67 24.09
CA ARG A 335 0.58 0.86 24.90
C ARG A 335 1.79 0.33 24.15
N LEU A 336 2.88 1.08 24.18
CA LEU A 336 4.17 0.64 23.67
C LEU A 336 5.02 0.20 24.86
N LEU A 337 5.46 -1.05 24.85
CA LEU A 337 6.34 -1.60 25.87
C LEU A 337 7.73 -1.86 25.24
N ASP A 338 8.80 -1.78 26.05
CA ASP A 338 10.14 -2.16 25.60
C ASP A 338 10.15 -3.61 25.09
N ARG A 339 9.54 -4.51 25.88
CA ARG A 339 9.36 -5.93 25.59
C ARG A 339 8.05 -6.43 26.23
N ARG A 340 7.70 -7.67 25.96
CA ARG A 340 6.54 -8.32 26.59
C ARG A 340 6.62 -8.27 28.13
N GLY A 341 5.63 -7.63 28.75
CA GLY A 341 5.59 -7.44 30.20
C GLY A 341 6.65 -6.50 30.74
N GLY A 342 7.32 -5.73 29.90
CA GLY A 342 8.34 -4.77 30.27
C GLY A 342 7.80 -3.37 30.59
N ALA A 343 8.69 -2.38 30.59
CA ALA A 343 8.34 -1.00 30.89
C ALA A 343 7.59 -0.34 29.74
N GLU A 344 6.67 0.55 30.06
CA GLU A 344 5.98 1.37 29.06
C GLU A 344 6.90 2.48 28.55
N LEU A 345 6.94 2.62 27.22
CA LEU A 345 7.73 3.62 26.51
C LEU A 345 6.85 4.75 25.96
N PRO A 346 7.40 5.95 25.80
CA PRO A 346 6.70 7.02 25.08
C PRO A 346 6.50 6.61 23.61
N LYS A 347 5.31 6.89 23.09
CA LYS A 347 5.01 6.63 21.70
C LYS A 347 5.58 7.75 20.83
N PRO A 348 6.25 7.46 19.70
CA PRO A 348 6.61 8.47 18.74
C PRO A 348 5.36 9.15 18.15
N ALA A 349 5.50 10.42 17.77
CA ALA A 349 4.44 11.13 17.08
C ALA A 349 4.24 10.54 15.67
N PRO A 350 3.00 10.49 15.16
CA PRO A 350 2.73 10.10 13.78
C PRO A 350 3.53 10.96 12.79
N ALA A 351 4.09 10.33 11.76
CA ALA A 351 4.92 11.02 10.77
C ALA A 351 4.11 11.96 9.87
N SER A 352 2.85 11.65 9.59
CA SER A 352 1.95 12.46 8.76
C SER A 352 0.50 12.41 9.28
N ARG A 353 -0.24 13.47 8.98
CA ARG A 353 -1.69 13.50 8.99
C ARG A 353 -2.14 14.03 7.64
N HIS A 354 -3.10 13.41 7.01
CA HIS A 354 -3.67 13.88 5.74
C HIS A 354 -4.41 15.21 5.90
N PHE A 355 -4.92 15.48 7.10
CA PHE A 355 -5.67 16.70 7.47
C PHE A 355 -5.23 17.23 8.83
#